data_9984b69f1fb039bb7436774c7a9f032a
#
_entry.id   9984b69f1fb039bb7436774c7a9f032a
#
_cell.length_a   1.000
_cell.length_b   1.000
_cell.length_c   1.000
_cell.angle_alpha   90.00
_cell.angle_beta   90.00
_cell.angle_gamma   90.00
#
_symmetry.space_group_name_H-M   'P 1'
#
loop_
_entity.id
_entity.type
_entity.pdbx_description
1 polymer ?
#
loop_
_entity_poly.entity_id
_entity_poly.type
_entity_poly.pdbx_seq_one_letter_code
_entity_poly.pdbx_strand_id
1 'polypeptide(L)'
;MNHPLLKLIALLPMLALAACGFHLRGSAAMPQGMQRVHLSVSGSGDFQRKLARALLASNVTLEDQSGPDIAELRVPAQTFNVQSLTINGAAQVTEFAVRFHAAFTAVAPDGKVIVPEQSIDLQREFSYDASQPVGTQSQMEQIEGSLIDDAIQSMLFRLQAVARNGEAAAAKAVGPMPANASSTQQPPQSMSAPVGN
;
A
#
# COMPACT_ATOMS: atom_id res chain seq x y z
N MET A 1 -59.55 7.14 8.74
CA MET A 1 -59.09 6.06 9.61
C MET A 1 -57.56 6.02 9.55
N ASN A 2 -56.94 6.59 10.57
CA ASN A 2 -55.46 6.63 10.67
C ASN A 2 -55.03 5.32 11.32
N HIS A 3 -54.35 4.47 10.55
CA HIS A 3 -53.80 3.20 11.08
C HIS A 3 -52.40 3.44 11.62
N PRO A 4 -52.21 3.79 12.92
CA PRO A 4 -50.88 4.00 13.50
C PRO A 4 -50.04 2.73 13.47
N LEU A 5 -50.71 1.56 13.52
CA LEU A 5 -50.05 0.25 13.47
C LEU A 5 -49.37 0.00 12.12
N LEU A 6 -50.00 0.44 11.01
CA LEU A 6 -49.39 0.29 9.66
C LEU A 6 -48.15 1.16 9.48
N LYS A 7 -48.14 2.35 10.08
CA LYS A 7 -46.97 3.26 10.06
C LYS A 7 -45.82 2.69 10.92
N LEU A 8 -46.14 2.04 12.03
CA LEU A 8 -45.18 1.39 12.89
C LEU A 8 -44.51 0.18 12.20
N ILE A 9 -45.30 -0.62 11.47
CA ILE A 9 -44.82 -1.80 10.71
C ILE A 9 -43.95 -1.35 9.51
N ALA A 10 -44.21 -0.20 8.90
CA ALA A 10 -43.38 0.35 7.82
C ALA A 10 -42.08 0.99 8.32
N LEU A 11 -42.02 1.45 9.57
CA LEU A 11 -40.83 2.07 10.16
C LEU A 11 -39.80 1.02 10.60
N LEU A 12 -40.24 -0.19 10.97
CA LEU A 12 -39.37 -1.27 11.46
C LEU A 12 -38.29 -1.72 10.42
N PRO A 13 -38.65 -1.98 9.13
CA PRO A 13 -37.62 -2.36 8.15
C PRO A 13 -36.67 -1.20 7.81
N MET A 14 -37.10 0.05 7.93
CA MET A 14 -36.24 1.21 7.68
C MET A 14 -35.19 1.37 8.78
N LEU A 15 -35.55 1.03 10.02
CA LEU A 15 -34.60 0.99 11.15
C LEU A 15 -33.63 -0.20 11.05
N ALA A 16 -34.07 -1.34 10.51
CA ALA A 16 -33.24 -2.52 10.30
C ALA A 16 -32.18 -2.30 9.18
N LEU A 17 -32.48 -1.49 8.16
CA LEU A 17 -31.49 -1.11 7.14
C LEU A 17 -30.41 -0.14 7.69
N ALA A 18 -30.77 0.69 8.65
CA ALA A 18 -29.79 1.58 9.32
C ALA A 18 -28.86 0.80 10.31
N ALA A 19 -29.31 -0.34 10.82
CA ALA A 19 -28.53 -1.21 11.71
C ALA A 19 -27.51 -2.09 10.96
N CYS A 20 -27.65 -2.28 9.64
CA CYS A 20 -26.55 -2.79 8.81
C CYS A 20 -25.50 -1.68 8.74
N GLY A 21 -24.57 -1.67 9.71
CA GLY A 21 -23.49 -0.71 9.83
C GLY A 21 -22.58 -0.70 8.59
N PHE A 22 -23.07 -0.19 7.48
CA PHE A 22 -22.26 0.22 6.34
C PHE A 22 -21.45 1.45 6.79
N HIS A 23 -20.42 1.19 7.58
CA HIS A 23 -19.36 2.17 7.76
C HIS A 23 -18.71 2.34 6.38
N LEU A 24 -18.97 3.45 5.75
CA LEU A 24 -18.12 3.95 4.68
C LEU A 24 -16.70 3.93 5.26
N ARG A 25 -15.89 2.96 4.80
CA ARG A 25 -14.51 2.79 5.26
C ARG A 25 -13.82 4.11 4.94
N GLY A 26 -13.66 4.97 5.95
CA GLY A 26 -12.90 6.20 5.83
C GLY A 26 -11.54 5.89 5.20
N SER A 27 -10.96 6.83 4.48
CA SER A 27 -9.64 6.70 3.86
C SER A 27 -8.72 6.03 4.87
N ALA A 28 -8.18 4.85 4.51
CA ALA A 28 -7.33 4.12 5.45
C ALA A 28 -6.14 5.00 5.80
N ALA A 29 -5.87 5.14 7.10
CA ALA A 29 -4.82 6.02 7.59
C ALA A 29 -3.47 5.69 6.96
N MET A 30 -2.71 6.73 6.62
CA MET A 30 -1.32 6.60 6.20
C MET A 30 -0.42 6.40 7.43
N PRO A 31 0.79 5.80 7.28
CA PRO A 31 1.72 5.63 8.38
C PRO A 31 2.02 6.94 9.10
N GLN A 32 2.24 6.86 10.42
CA GLN A 32 2.71 8.01 11.19
C GLN A 32 4.00 8.56 10.57
N GLY A 33 4.07 9.89 10.43
CA GLY A 33 5.18 10.57 9.77
C GLY A 33 5.02 10.74 8.26
N MET A 34 3.97 10.19 7.62
CA MET A 34 3.69 10.38 6.19
C MET A 34 2.55 11.37 5.91
N GLN A 35 2.27 12.29 6.81
CA GLN A 35 1.27 13.35 6.58
C GLN A 35 1.75 14.38 5.55
N ARG A 36 3.06 14.66 5.54
CA ARG A 36 3.75 15.49 4.55
C ARG A 36 4.78 14.64 3.83
N VAL A 37 4.72 14.57 2.52
CA VAL A 37 5.56 13.67 1.72
C VAL A 37 6.18 14.41 0.55
N HIS A 38 7.49 14.30 0.43
CA HIS A 38 8.19 14.60 -0.82
C HIS A 38 8.18 13.34 -1.70
N LEU A 39 7.63 13.46 -2.92
CA LEU A 39 7.49 12.36 -3.86
C LEU A 39 8.61 12.42 -4.91
N SER A 40 9.53 11.46 -4.87
CA SER A 40 10.61 11.30 -5.84
C SER A 40 10.33 10.10 -6.75
N VAL A 41 10.00 10.35 -8.01
CA VAL A 41 9.69 9.31 -9.00
C VAL A 41 10.63 9.45 -10.19
N SER A 42 11.29 8.36 -10.57
CA SER A 42 12.08 8.27 -11.80
C SER A 42 11.28 7.49 -12.85
N GLY A 43 11.12 8.05 -14.07
CA GLY A 43 10.44 7.39 -15.18
C GLY A 43 9.20 8.14 -15.69
N SER A 44 8.06 7.45 -15.87
CA SER A 44 6.87 8.01 -16.49
C SER A 44 6.20 9.11 -15.68
N GLY A 45 6.04 10.29 -16.27
CA GLY A 45 5.29 11.39 -15.66
C GLY A 45 3.80 11.07 -15.44
N ASP A 46 3.23 10.10 -16.14
CA ASP A 46 1.85 9.66 -15.90
C ASP A 46 1.72 8.91 -14.59
N PHE A 47 2.64 8.00 -14.32
CA PHE A 47 2.71 7.30 -13.02
C PHE A 47 2.85 8.30 -11.87
N GLN A 48 3.77 9.27 -11.98
CA GLN A 48 3.97 10.30 -10.96
C GLN A 48 2.69 11.12 -10.71
N ARG A 49 2.02 11.58 -11.78
CA ARG A 49 0.76 12.35 -11.65
C ARG A 49 -0.35 11.55 -11.01
N LYS A 50 -0.51 10.27 -11.39
CA LYS A 50 -1.53 9.38 -10.82
C LYS A 50 -1.24 9.06 -9.35
N LEU A 51 0.02 8.75 -9.01
CA LEU A 51 0.44 8.49 -7.63
C LEU A 51 0.25 9.74 -6.74
N ALA A 52 0.64 10.92 -7.22
CA ALA A 52 0.43 12.17 -6.52
C ALA A 52 -1.06 12.39 -6.20
N ARG A 53 -1.95 12.21 -7.17
CA ARG A 53 -3.41 12.33 -6.95
C ARG A 53 -3.93 11.33 -5.93
N ALA A 54 -3.43 10.09 -5.96
CA ALA A 54 -3.84 9.05 -5.04
C ALA A 54 -3.38 9.32 -3.59
N LEU A 55 -2.18 9.89 -3.41
CA LEU A 55 -1.69 10.34 -2.11
C LEU A 55 -2.51 11.51 -1.57
N LEU A 56 -2.80 12.52 -2.38
CA LEU A 56 -3.67 13.64 -2.01
C LEU A 56 -5.07 13.16 -1.59
N ALA A 57 -5.66 12.21 -2.32
CA ALA A 57 -6.93 11.59 -1.97
C ALA A 57 -6.88 10.78 -0.65
N SER A 58 -5.69 10.41 -0.20
CA SER A 58 -5.43 9.75 1.08
C SER A 58 -5.08 10.72 2.21
N ASN A 59 -5.37 12.03 2.05
CA ASN A 59 -5.07 13.12 3.00
C ASN A 59 -3.57 13.30 3.29
N VAL A 60 -2.72 13.03 2.32
CA VAL A 60 -1.28 13.34 2.36
C VAL A 60 -1.05 14.68 1.71
N THR A 61 -0.27 15.55 2.35
CA THR A 61 0.21 16.80 1.74
C THR A 61 1.48 16.51 0.96
N LEU A 62 1.51 16.90 -0.31
CA LEU A 62 2.71 16.76 -1.13
C LEU A 62 3.56 18.01 -1.06
N GLU A 63 4.87 17.82 -0.91
CA GLU A 63 5.87 18.87 -0.83
C GLU A 63 6.82 18.80 -2.04
N ASP A 64 7.15 19.94 -2.59
CA ASP A 64 8.02 20.03 -3.78
C ASP A 64 9.48 19.68 -3.47
N GLN A 65 9.89 19.79 -2.20
CA GLN A 65 11.26 19.55 -1.77
C GLN A 65 11.28 18.68 -0.51
N SER A 66 12.35 17.90 -0.37
CA SER A 66 12.66 17.22 0.89
C SER A 66 13.08 18.24 1.97
N GLY A 67 12.79 17.95 3.23
CA GLY A 67 13.11 18.85 4.33
C GLY A 67 12.78 18.27 5.70
N PRO A 68 13.01 19.03 6.78
CA PRO A 68 12.61 18.61 8.12
C PRO A 68 11.10 18.40 8.17
N ASP A 69 10.66 17.39 8.90
CA ASP A 69 9.24 16.99 9.07
C ASP A 69 8.53 16.56 7.76
N ILE A 70 9.29 16.22 6.72
CA ILE A 70 8.79 15.73 5.44
C ILE A 70 9.31 14.30 5.21
N ALA A 71 8.40 13.34 5.09
CA ALA A 71 8.75 11.98 4.70
C ALA A 71 9.12 11.92 3.21
N GLU A 72 9.87 10.93 2.83
CA GLU A 72 10.24 10.74 1.43
C GLU A 72 9.68 9.41 0.91
N LEU A 73 8.87 9.48 -0.15
CA LEU A 73 8.42 8.33 -0.92
C LEU A 73 9.19 8.30 -2.24
N ARG A 74 10.04 7.30 -2.39
CA ARG A 74 10.91 7.13 -3.56
C ARG A 74 10.40 5.98 -4.43
N VAL A 75 10.34 6.24 -5.74
CA VAL A 75 10.11 5.23 -6.78
C VAL A 75 11.29 5.32 -7.75
N PRO A 76 12.41 4.64 -7.46
CA PRO A 76 13.65 4.79 -8.23
C PRO A 76 13.56 4.19 -9.62
N ALA A 77 12.67 3.23 -9.85
CA ALA A 77 12.51 2.58 -11.14
C ALA A 77 11.06 2.18 -11.39
N GLN A 78 10.65 2.33 -12.64
CA GLN A 78 9.44 1.74 -13.20
C GLN A 78 9.69 1.39 -14.66
N THR A 79 9.28 0.22 -15.08
CA THR A 79 9.52 -0.28 -16.43
C THR A 79 8.32 -1.03 -16.96
N PHE A 80 8.06 -0.86 -18.26
CA PHE A 80 7.20 -1.74 -19.03
C PHE A 80 8.04 -2.65 -19.93
N ASN A 81 7.61 -3.88 -20.05
CA ASN A 81 8.19 -4.86 -20.99
C ASN A 81 7.06 -5.58 -21.71
N VAL A 82 7.14 -5.64 -23.03
CA VAL A 82 6.20 -6.39 -23.87
C VAL A 82 6.89 -7.64 -24.39
N GLN A 83 6.29 -8.79 -24.15
CA GLN A 83 6.80 -10.11 -24.51
C GLN A 83 5.76 -10.86 -25.34
N SER A 84 6.19 -11.46 -26.45
CA SER A 84 5.34 -12.42 -27.17
C SER A 84 5.20 -13.72 -26.39
N LEU A 85 3.97 -14.20 -26.27
CA LEU A 85 3.66 -15.44 -25.55
C LEU A 85 3.42 -16.60 -26.51
N THR A 86 2.66 -16.38 -27.55
CA THR A 86 2.17 -17.45 -28.44
C THR A 86 2.40 -17.09 -29.89
N ILE A 87 2.77 -18.09 -30.67
CA ILE A 87 2.87 -18.03 -32.13
C ILE A 87 1.98 -19.11 -32.75
N ASN A 88 1.35 -18.80 -33.90
CA ASN A 88 0.55 -19.76 -34.67
C ASN A 88 1.43 -20.66 -35.56
N GLY A 89 0.81 -21.59 -36.26
CA GLY A 89 1.50 -22.51 -37.18
C GLY A 89 2.21 -21.82 -38.37
N ALA A 90 1.94 -20.54 -38.63
CA ALA A 90 2.60 -19.71 -39.63
C ALA A 90 3.72 -18.84 -39.02
N ALA A 91 4.16 -19.10 -37.80
CA ALA A 91 5.16 -18.36 -37.04
C ALA A 91 4.79 -16.87 -36.77
N GLN A 92 3.49 -16.56 -36.76
CA GLN A 92 3.00 -15.22 -36.43
C GLN A 92 2.64 -15.14 -34.95
N VAL A 93 3.01 -14.06 -34.26
CA VAL A 93 2.61 -13.83 -32.88
C VAL A 93 1.10 -13.63 -32.80
N THR A 94 0.45 -14.30 -31.88
CA THR A 94 -0.99 -14.25 -31.65
C THR A 94 -1.35 -13.72 -30.27
N GLU A 95 -0.37 -13.63 -29.36
CA GLU A 95 -0.59 -13.20 -27.99
C GLU A 95 0.65 -12.50 -27.41
N PHE A 96 0.42 -11.41 -26.71
CA PHE A 96 1.46 -10.68 -25.98
C PHE A 96 1.13 -10.58 -24.50
N ALA A 97 2.16 -10.46 -23.66
CA ALA A 97 2.08 -10.02 -22.28
C ALA A 97 2.71 -8.64 -22.15
N VAL A 98 2.00 -7.71 -21.50
CA VAL A 98 2.57 -6.47 -20.99
C VAL A 98 2.88 -6.67 -19.52
N ARG A 99 4.15 -6.51 -19.15
CA ARG A 99 4.63 -6.59 -17.77
C ARG A 99 4.99 -5.20 -17.29
N PHE A 100 4.60 -4.90 -16.07
CA PHE A 100 4.97 -3.69 -15.36
C PHE A 100 5.73 -4.06 -14.10
N HIS A 101 6.86 -3.41 -13.89
CA HIS A 101 7.66 -3.51 -12.68
C HIS A 101 7.88 -2.13 -12.09
N ALA A 102 7.71 -1.99 -10.78
CA ALA A 102 8.07 -0.80 -10.03
C ALA A 102 8.65 -1.17 -8.67
N ALA A 103 9.70 -0.46 -8.26
CA ALA A 103 10.25 -0.55 -6.91
C ALA A 103 9.90 0.74 -6.14
N PHE A 104 9.67 0.63 -4.83
CA PHE A 104 9.45 1.80 -3.98
C PHE A 104 9.96 1.58 -2.55
N THR A 105 10.26 2.68 -1.88
CA THR A 105 10.64 2.75 -0.46
C THR A 105 10.05 4.01 0.17
N ALA A 106 9.80 3.97 1.48
CA ALA A 106 9.35 5.15 2.23
C ALA A 106 10.20 5.35 3.48
N VAL A 107 10.64 6.58 3.69
CA VAL A 107 11.50 6.99 4.79
C VAL A 107 10.83 8.13 5.56
N ALA A 108 10.81 8.03 6.89
CA ALA A 108 10.29 9.07 7.77
C ALA A 108 11.20 10.30 7.82
N PRO A 109 10.70 11.46 8.31
CA PRO A 109 11.51 12.67 8.44
C PRO A 109 12.76 12.50 9.30
N ASP A 110 12.72 11.62 10.27
CA ASP A 110 13.87 11.26 11.15
C ASP A 110 14.89 10.30 10.52
N GLY A 111 14.69 9.93 9.25
CA GLY A 111 15.52 8.99 8.52
C GLY A 111 15.19 7.51 8.76
N LYS A 112 14.20 7.21 9.61
CA LYS A 112 13.77 5.84 9.85
C LYS A 112 13.03 5.28 8.65
N VAL A 113 13.35 4.06 8.25
CA VAL A 113 12.64 3.36 7.17
C VAL A 113 11.25 2.97 7.63
N ILE A 114 10.23 3.55 7.01
CA ILE A 114 8.81 3.22 7.23
C ILE A 114 8.46 1.96 6.42
N VAL A 115 8.84 1.95 5.14
CA VAL A 115 8.67 0.83 4.24
C VAL A 115 10.02 0.53 3.60
N PRO A 116 10.62 -0.64 3.83
CA PRO A 116 11.82 -1.06 3.12
C PRO A 116 11.51 -1.18 1.62
N GLU A 117 12.55 -1.25 0.80
CA GLU A 117 12.36 -1.41 -0.63
C GLU A 117 11.50 -2.64 -0.94
N GLN A 118 10.46 -2.41 -1.72
CA GLN A 118 9.53 -3.43 -2.19
C GLN A 118 9.33 -3.29 -3.69
N SER A 119 9.14 -4.43 -4.36
CA SER A 119 8.76 -4.46 -5.77
C SER A 119 7.29 -4.78 -5.96
N ILE A 120 6.74 -4.24 -7.04
CA ILE A 120 5.41 -4.54 -7.56
C ILE A 120 5.60 -5.03 -8.97
N ASP A 121 5.19 -6.26 -9.22
CA ASP A 121 5.26 -6.92 -10.51
C ASP A 121 3.85 -7.29 -10.94
N LEU A 122 3.42 -6.75 -12.09
CA LEU A 122 2.10 -6.94 -12.64
C LEU A 122 2.21 -7.38 -14.10
N GLN A 123 1.23 -8.15 -14.58
CA GLN A 123 1.19 -8.61 -15.96
C GLN A 123 -0.25 -8.63 -16.46
N ARG A 124 -0.44 -8.26 -17.73
CA ARG A 124 -1.68 -8.47 -18.49
C ARG A 124 -1.37 -9.02 -19.86
N GLU A 125 -2.20 -9.94 -20.29
CA GLU A 125 -2.10 -10.57 -21.61
C GLU A 125 -3.16 -9.99 -22.53
N PHE A 126 -2.85 -9.95 -23.83
CA PHE A 126 -3.81 -9.58 -24.86
C PHE A 126 -3.56 -10.31 -26.17
N SER A 127 -4.64 -10.62 -26.87
CA SER A 127 -4.58 -11.24 -28.18
C SER A 127 -4.17 -10.20 -29.23
N TYR A 128 -3.30 -10.59 -30.13
CA TYR A 128 -2.81 -9.78 -31.23
C TYR A 128 -3.35 -10.26 -32.57
N ASP A 129 -3.92 -9.35 -33.36
CA ASP A 129 -4.33 -9.59 -34.72
C ASP A 129 -3.51 -8.69 -35.66
N ALA A 130 -2.63 -9.30 -36.43
CA ALA A 130 -1.76 -8.60 -37.38
C ALA A 130 -2.54 -7.87 -38.48
N SER A 131 -3.82 -8.18 -38.71
CA SER A 131 -4.69 -7.49 -39.65
C SER A 131 -5.26 -6.17 -39.11
N GLN A 132 -5.16 -5.92 -37.80
CA GLN A 132 -5.71 -4.73 -37.12
C GLN A 132 -4.67 -3.99 -36.25
N PRO A 133 -3.59 -3.46 -36.81
CA PRO A 133 -2.47 -2.91 -36.03
C PRO A 133 -2.86 -1.65 -35.22
N VAL A 134 -3.79 -0.84 -35.70
CA VAL A 134 -4.22 0.39 -34.99
C VAL A 134 -4.97 0.05 -33.69
N GLY A 135 -5.81 -0.99 -33.71
CA GLY A 135 -6.52 -1.45 -32.50
C GLY A 135 -5.57 -1.95 -31.43
N THR A 136 -4.48 -2.60 -31.82
CA THR A 136 -3.46 -3.13 -30.91
C THR A 136 -2.76 -2.04 -30.11
N GLN A 137 -2.40 -0.91 -30.75
CA GLN A 137 -1.74 0.19 -30.06
C GLN A 137 -2.62 0.79 -28.95
N SER A 138 -3.88 1.08 -29.29
CA SER A 138 -4.84 1.62 -28.31
C SER A 138 -5.11 0.65 -27.16
N GLN A 139 -5.17 -0.66 -27.44
CA GLN A 139 -5.33 -1.68 -26.44
C GLN A 139 -4.12 -1.75 -25.50
N MET A 140 -2.91 -1.65 -26.04
CA MET A 140 -1.68 -1.62 -25.25
C MET A 140 -1.64 -0.43 -24.31
N GLU A 141 -1.96 0.77 -24.78
CA GLU A 141 -2.03 1.99 -23.96
C GLU A 141 -3.06 1.87 -22.83
N GLN A 142 -4.21 1.24 -23.08
CA GLN A 142 -5.21 0.98 -22.04
C GLN A 142 -4.70 -0.02 -21.00
N ILE A 143 -3.99 -1.06 -21.42
CA ILE A 143 -3.39 -2.05 -20.53
C ILE A 143 -2.31 -1.39 -19.65
N GLU A 144 -1.42 -0.61 -20.23
CA GLU A 144 -0.39 0.14 -19.50
C GLU A 144 -1.01 1.07 -18.48
N GLY A 145 -2.05 1.83 -18.88
CA GLY A 145 -2.79 2.72 -17.97
C GLY A 145 -3.40 1.99 -16.79
N SER A 146 -3.98 0.80 -17.02
CA SER A 146 -4.58 -0.01 -15.97
C SER A 146 -3.54 -0.66 -15.05
N LEU A 147 -2.39 -1.09 -15.58
CA LEU A 147 -1.28 -1.62 -14.79
C LEU A 147 -0.69 -0.56 -13.86
N ILE A 148 -0.58 0.69 -14.32
CA ILE A 148 -0.21 1.83 -13.47
C ILE A 148 -1.21 2.00 -12.32
N ASP A 149 -2.50 1.98 -12.60
CA ASP A 149 -3.53 2.17 -11.57
C ASP A 149 -3.52 1.04 -10.54
N ASP A 150 -3.38 -0.21 -10.98
CA ASP A 150 -3.26 -1.38 -10.10
C ASP A 150 -1.98 -1.32 -9.24
N ALA A 151 -0.86 -0.86 -9.81
CA ALA A 151 0.40 -0.71 -9.08
C ALA A 151 0.30 0.36 -7.99
N ILE A 152 -0.30 1.51 -8.29
CA ILE A 152 -0.54 2.59 -7.32
C ILE A 152 -1.45 2.10 -6.20
N GLN A 153 -2.53 1.39 -6.51
CA GLN A 153 -3.42 0.79 -5.51
C GLN A 153 -2.67 -0.20 -4.60
N SER A 154 -1.85 -1.07 -5.19
CA SER A 154 -1.01 -2.01 -4.46
C SER A 154 -0.02 -1.29 -3.53
N MET A 155 0.61 -0.21 -4.00
CA MET A 155 1.51 0.62 -3.22
C MET A 155 0.80 1.26 -2.02
N LEU A 156 -0.34 1.92 -2.24
CA LEU A 156 -1.15 2.51 -1.17
C LEU A 156 -1.59 1.48 -0.15
N PHE A 157 -2.03 0.30 -0.60
CA PHE A 157 -2.44 -0.79 0.29
C PHE A 157 -1.29 -1.24 1.20
N ARG A 158 -0.07 -1.35 0.67
CA ARG A 158 1.13 -1.72 1.47
C ARG A 158 1.49 -0.63 2.47
N LEU A 159 1.46 0.64 2.08
CA LEU A 159 1.64 1.78 2.98
C LEU A 159 0.63 1.75 4.14
N GLN A 160 -0.64 1.59 3.83
CA GLN A 160 -1.72 1.51 4.84
C GLN A 160 -1.60 0.26 5.74
N ALA A 161 -1.07 -0.86 5.22
CA ALA A 161 -0.82 -2.06 6.02
C ALA A 161 0.24 -1.81 7.09
N VAL A 162 1.29 -1.04 6.76
CA VAL A 162 2.31 -0.62 7.73
C VAL A 162 1.72 0.27 8.81
N ALA A 163 0.83 1.21 8.45
CA ALA A 163 0.12 2.06 9.42
C ALA A 163 -0.63 1.22 10.44
N ARG A 164 -1.47 0.28 9.99
CA ARG A 164 -2.25 -0.61 10.85
C ARG A 164 -1.39 -1.48 11.76
N ASN A 165 -0.29 -2.01 11.25
CA ASN A 165 0.63 -2.84 12.02
C ASN A 165 1.39 -2.03 13.06
N GLY A 166 1.77 -0.79 12.74
CA GLY A 166 2.40 0.15 13.66
C GLY A 166 1.47 0.53 14.81
N GLU A 167 0.20 0.83 14.52
CA GLU A 167 -0.82 1.12 15.53
C GLU A 167 -1.11 -0.08 16.44
N ALA A 168 -1.20 -1.30 15.86
CA ALA A 168 -1.39 -2.51 16.62
C ALA A 168 -0.20 -2.84 17.53
N ALA A 169 1.03 -2.57 17.10
CA ALA A 169 2.22 -2.73 17.90
C ALA A 169 2.29 -1.70 19.03
N ALA A 170 1.93 -0.43 18.77
CA ALA A 170 1.85 0.62 19.77
C ALA A 170 0.77 0.33 20.82
N ALA A 171 -0.41 -0.15 20.43
CA ALA A 171 -1.48 -0.55 21.34
C ALA A 171 -1.08 -1.71 22.26
N LYS A 172 -0.29 -2.67 21.78
CA LYS A 172 0.27 -3.76 22.60
C LYS A 172 1.34 -3.26 23.58
N ALA A 173 2.13 -2.24 23.22
CA ALA A 173 3.15 -1.67 24.10
C ALA A 173 2.55 -0.83 25.26
N VAL A 174 1.32 -0.32 25.10
CA VAL A 174 0.56 0.44 26.12
C VAL A 174 -0.27 -0.47 27.01
N GLY A 175 -0.27 -1.81 26.81
CA GLY A 175 -0.89 -2.77 27.73
C GLY A 175 -0.35 -2.60 29.16
N PRO A 176 -1.14 -2.93 30.21
CA PRO A 176 -0.82 -2.61 31.59
C PRO A 176 0.56 -3.14 31.96
N MET A 177 1.43 -2.22 32.38
CA MET A 177 2.72 -2.54 32.97
C MET A 177 2.48 -3.49 34.15
N PRO A 178 3.07 -4.68 34.23
CA PRO A 178 2.97 -5.50 35.41
C PRO A 178 3.64 -4.73 36.57
N ALA A 179 2.84 -4.28 37.52
CA ALA A 179 3.34 -3.82 38.80
C ALA A 179 3.92 -5.05 39.54
N ASN A 180 5.25 -5.23 39.40
CA ASN A 180 6.15 -5.91 40.32
C ASN A 180 7.33 -6.51 39.58
N ALA A 181 8.38 -5.73 39.51
CA ALA A 181 9.74 -6.27 39.51
C ALA A 181 10.45 -5.63 40.69
N SER A 182 10.14 -6.12 41.90
CA SER A 182 10.97 -5.90 43.06
C SER A 182 12.33 -6.56 42.79
N SER A 183 13.33 -5.69 42.63
CA SER A 183 14.71 -6.02 42.52
C SER A 183 15.18 -6.84 43.71
N THR A 184 15.34 -8.15 43.56
CA THR A 184 16.22 -8.93 44.42
C THR A 184 17.58 -8.96 43.78
N GLN A 185 18.38 -7.94 44.09
CA GLN A 185 19.83 -7.96 43.87
C GLN A 185 20.41 -9.03 44.82
N GLN A 186 20.79 -10.17 44.25
CA GLN A 186 21.60 -11.17 44.93
C GLN A 186 23.08 -10.78 44.75
N PRO A 187 23.85 -10.61 45.85
CA PRO A 187 25.25 -10.25 45.74
C PRO A 187 26.08 -11.41 45.15
N PRO A 188 27.20 -11.13 44.45
CA PRO A 188 28.03 -12.16 43.84
C PRO A 188 28.74 -13.01 44.90
N GLN A 189 28.53 -14.32 44.84
CA GLN A 189 29.29 -15.29 45.61
C GLN A 189 30.71 -15.39 45.08
N SER A 190 31.67 -15.05 45.94
CA SER A 190 33.09 -15.24 45.72
C SER A 190 33.42 -16.74 45.66
N MET A 191 33.82 -17.21 44.48
CA MET A 191 34.41 -18.54 44.32
C MET A 191 35.89 -18.49 44.75
N SER A 192 36.20 -19.06 45.88
CA SER A 192 37.54 -19.40 46.33
C SER A 192 38.11 -20.52 45.47
N ALA A 193 39.26 -20.31 44.85
CA ALA A 193 40.00 -21.35 44.16
C ALA A 193 40.72 -22.25 45.19
N PRO A 194 40.78 -23.58 44.97
CA PRO A 194 41.61 -24.45 45.76
C PRO A 194 43.08 -24.40 45.27
N VAL A 195 44.00 -24.13 46.16
CA VAL A 195 45.44 -24.32 46.02
C VAL A 195 45.70 -25.83 46.11
N GLY A 196 46.20 -26.43 44.99
CA GLY A 196 46.69 -27.80 44.98
C GLY A 196 48.19 -27.83 45.07
N ASN A 197 48.67 -28.70 45.87
CA ASN A 197 50.06 -29.02 46.17
C ASN A 197 50.68 -29.84 45.03
#